data_1fca052278cb6f20f75860495e0e1660
#
_entry.id   1fca052278cb6f20f75860495e0e1660
#
_cell.length_a   1.000
_cell.length_b   1.000
_cell.length_c   1.000
_cell.angle_alpha   90.00
_cell.angle_beta   90.00
_cell.angle_gamma   90.00
#
_symmetry.space_group_name_H-M   'P 1'
#
loop_
_entity.id
_entity.type
_entity.pdbx_description
1 polymer ?
#
loop_
_entity_poly.entity_id
_entity_poly.type
_entity_poly.pdbx_seq_one_letter_code
_entity_poly.pdbx_strand_id
1 'polypeptide(L)'
;MCGIAGIFGLERVTDPRAIVGRMNDAMAHRGPDAAGVMQVANAVLGHRRLSIIDLSHDSDQPFRSPDGRHVLVFNGEIYNYRALRSELEGLGHWTFRTASDTEVLLASYVTWGADCLRRLEGMFAFAVMDAFTGDLFLARDRMGIKPVYFHHGHDHFLFASEVRALLASGLVPKRLNADALVDHVRYQTVHAPATMVQGVELLPAGHCIRVSDQEVQIDRWYDLVKAVDPAVEHLDLPQVHKQVRERLGRAVEKRLVADVPFGAFLSGGIDSSAIVGLMAQASSAPVHTFSVVFNEPEFSEERFARIIASRFRTE
;
A
#
# COMPACT_ATOMS: atom_id res chain seq x y z
N MET A 1 1.28 -4.36 -8.81
CA MET A 1 1.35 -3.87 -7.41
C MET A 1 2.52 -4.53 -6.73
N CYS A 2 3.32 -3.79 -5.96
CA CYS A 2 4.45 -4.37 -5.24
C CYS A 2 4.03 -5.40 -4.18
N GLY A 3 4.99 -6.19 -3.68
CA GLY A 3 4.83 -7.07 -2.53
C GLY A 3 5.94 -6.83 -1.52
N ILE A 4 5.59 -6.74 -0.24
CA ILE A 4 6.54 -6.67 0.86
C ILE A 4 6.45 -7.93 1.72
N ALA A 5 7.58 -8.35 2.27
CA ALA A 5 7.67 -9.44 3.23
C ALA A 5 8.81 -9.19 4.21
N GLY A 6 8.75 -9.83 5.36
CA GLY A 6 9.86 -9.79 6.30
C GLY A 6 9.68 -10.72 7.48
N ILE A 7 10.80 -10.96 8.14
CA ILE A 7 10.91 -11.69 9.40
C ILE A 7 11.76 -10.86 10.37
N PHE A 8 11.32 -10.77 11.60
CA PHE A 8 12.04 -10.18 12.73
C PHE A 8 12.18 -11.23 13.85
N GLY A 9 13.28 -11.20 14.60
CA GLY A 9 13.60 -12.20 15.62
C GLY A 9 14.30 -13.42 15.00
N LEU A 10 15.61 -13.29 14.69
CA LEU A 10 16.34 -14.30 13.92
C LEU A 10 17.04 -15.37 14.76
N GLU A 11 17.12 -15.20 16.07
CA GLU A 11 17.97 -16.04 16.95
C GLU A 11 17.70 -17.56 16.84
N ARG A 12 16.44 -17.94 16.57
CA ARG A 12 16.02 -19.34 16.47
C ARG A 12 15.54 -19.74 15.08
N VAL A 13 15.83 -18.90 14.09
CA VAL A 13 15.38 -19.11 12.73
C VAL A 13 16.54 -19.57 11.85
N THR A 14 16.44 -20.79 11.33
CA THR A 14 17.42 -21.32 10.38
C THR A 14 17.18 -20.73 8.99
N ASP A 15 18.23 -20.17 8.40
CA ASP A 15 18.24 -19.59 7.04
C ASP A 15 17.10 -18.58 6.77
N PRO A 16 17.04 -17.48 7.53
CA PRO A 16 15.96 -16.49 7.40
C PRO A 16 15.94 -15.83 6.00
N ARG A 17 17.07 -15.76 5.28
CA ARG A 17 17.12 -15.24 3.90
C ARG A 17 16.38 -16.14 2.93
N ALA A 18 16.57 -17.46 3.02
CA ALA A 18 15.82 -18.40 2.18
C ALA A 18 14.32 -18.39 2.51
N ILE A 19 13.95 -18.19 3.79
CA ILE A 19 12.55 -18.04 4.18
C ILE A 19 11.92 -16.85 3.48
N VAL A 20 12.52 -15.65 3.61
CA VAL A 20 12.00 -14.44 2.95
C VAL A 20 12.07 -14.57 1.42
N GLY A 21 13.07 -15.28 0.88
CA GLY A 21 13.11 -15.63 -0.53
C GLY A 21 11.86 -16.38 -1.00
N ARG A 22 11.46 -17.44 -0.28
CA ARG A 22 10.21 -18.18 -0.57
C ARG A 22 8.96 -17.33 -0.42
N MET A 23 8.93 -16.43 0.58
CA MET A 23 7.81 -15.48 0.76
C MET A 23 7.71 -14.54 -0.45
N ASN A 24 8.84 -14.01 -0.93
CA ASN A 24 8.90 -13.18 -2.14
C ASN A 24 8.43 -13.95 -3.38
N ASP A 25 8.89 -15.20 -3.56
CA ASP A 25 8.51 -16.02 -4.72
C ASP A 25 7.00 -16.29 -4.76
N ALA A 26 6.39 -16.49 -3.60
CA ALA A 26 4.94 -16.61 -3.49
C ALA A 26 4.18 -15.34 -3.94
N MET A 27 4.86 -14.19 -3.97
CA MET A 27 4.29 -12.89 -4.40
C MET A 27 4.84 -12.40 -5.75
N ALA A 28 5.52 -13.25 -6.55
CA ALA A 28 6.13 -12.83 -7.82
C ALA A 28 5.14 -12.15 -8.78
N HIS A 29 3.87 -12.59 -8.79
CA HIS A 29 2.78 -12.01 -9.60
C HIS A 29 2.47 -10.55 -9.24
N ARG A 30 2.83 -10.08 -8.04
CA ARG A 30 2.60 -8.68 -7.62
C ARG A 30 3.64 -7.73 -8.19
N GLY A 31 4.87 -8.18 -8.30
CA GLY A 31 5.98 -7.34 -8.74
C GLY A 31 6.96 -8.17 -9.58
N PRO A 32 6.74 -8.23 -10.90
CA PRO A 32 7.57 -9.04 -11.78
C PRO A 32 8.89 -8.36 -12.15
N ASP A 33 9.04 -7.03 -11.98
CA ASP A 33 10.12 -6.26 -12.57
C ASP A 33 11.45 -6.39 -11.79
N ALA A 34 11.37 -6.46 -10.46
CA ALA A 34 12.55 -6.69 -9.62
C ALA A 34 12.21 -7.41 -8.31
N ALA A 35 13.22 -8.03 -7.72
CA ALA A 35 13.14 -8.71 -6.43
C ALA A 35 14.37 -8.39 -5.59
N GLY A 36 14.17 -8.15 -4.29
CA GLY A 36 15.26 -7.92 -3.35
C GLY A 36 15.02 -8.62 -2.02
N VAL A 37 16.11 -9.06 -1.38
CA VAL A 37 16.14 -9.62 -0.03
C VAL A 37 17.36 -9.07 0.68
N MET A 38 17.16 -8.45 1.83
CA MET A 38 18.23 -7.84 2.62
C MET A 38 18.10 -8.20 4.10
N GLN A 39 19.18 -8.65 4.69
CA GLN A 39 19.29 -8.82 6.13
C GLN A 39 19.82 -7.53 6.77
N VAL A 40 19.15 -7.07 7.81
CA VAL A 40 19.49 -5.85 8.55
C VAL A 40 19.25 -6.12 10.03
N ALA A 41 20.28 -6.00 10.84
CA ALA A 41 20.24 -6.31 12.29
C ALA A 41 19.50 -7.66 12.53
N ASN A 42 18.45 -7.66 13.36
CA ASN A 42 17.65 -8.82 13.74
C ASN A 42 16.46 -9.07 12.81
N ALA A 43 16.52 -8.60 11.54
CA ALA A 43 15.46 -8.80 10.56
C ALA A 43 15.99 -9.17 9.16
N VAL A 44 15.14 -9.82 8.38
CA VAL A 44 15.31 -9.93 6.92
C VAL A 44 14.07 -9.33 6.26
N LEU A 45 14.30 -8.40 5.34
CA LEU A 45 13.27 -7.73 4.55
C LEU A 45 13.30 -8.21 3.11
N GLY A 46 12.14 -8.38 2.51
CA GLY A 46 11.95 -8.80 1.13
C GLY A 46 10.98 -7.90 0.37
N HIS A 47 11.25 -7.73 -0.92
CA HIS A 47 10.43 -6.92 -1.81
C HIS A 47 10.26 -7.54 -3.18
N ARG A 48 9.09 -7.37 -3.77
CA ARG A 48 8.77 -7.59 -5.19
C ARG A 48 8.29 -6.29 -5.79
N ARG A 49 8.96 -5.80 -6.83
CA ARG A 49 8.72 -4.50 -7.45
C ARG A 49 7.87 -4.61 -8.70
N LEU A 50 6.86 -3.75 -8.78
CA LEU A 50 6.23 -3.29 -10.01
C LEU A 50 6.61 -1.81 -10.17
N SER A 51 7.41 -1.48 -11.18
CA SER A 51 7.98 -0.14 -11.39
C SER A 51 6.93 0.76 -12.01
N ILE A 52 6.44 1.77 -11.26
CA ILE A 52 5.44 2.75 -11.68
C ILE A 52 6.01 4.17 -11.63
N ILE A 53 6.73 4.51 -10.56
CA ILE A 53 7.41 5.79 -10.36
C ILE A 53 8.90 5.50 -10.27
N ASP A 54 9.71 6.23 -11.02
CA ASP A 54 11.15 6.03 -11.17
C ASP A 54 11.50 4.59 -11.62
N LEU A 55 11.64 4.38 -12.91
CA LEU A 55 11.86 3.04 -13.50
C LEU A 55 13.30 2.55 -13.34
N SER A 56 14.20 3.34 -12.74
CA SER A 56 15.59 2.97 -12.53
C SER A 56 15.77 1.90 -11.44
N HIS A 57 16.84 1.13 -11.53
CA HIS A 57 17.24 0.18 -10.49
C HIS A 57 17.70 0.86 -9.19
N ASP A 58 18.01 2.16 -9.21
CA ASP A 58 18.40 2.92 -8.01
C ASP A 58 17.25 3.02 -6.99
N SER A 59 16.02 2.83 -7.46
CA SER A 59 14.80 2.79 -6.64
C SER A 59 14.37 1.38 -6.22
N ASP A 60 15.19 0.35 -6.50
CA ASP A 60 14.91 -1.02 -6.07
C ASP A 60 14.96 -1.15 -4.55
N GLN A 61 14.16 -2.08 -4.04
CA GLN A 61 13.98 -2.29 -2.62
C GLN A 61 14.39 -3.72 -2.20
N PRO A 62 14.82 -3.93 -0.95
CA PRO A 62 14.83 -3.02 0.20
C PRO A 62 15.72 -1.79 0.00
N PHE A 63 15.17 -0.59 0.26
CA PHE A 63 15.81 0.71 0.02
C PHE A 63 16.50 1.21 1.29
N ARG A 64 17.77 1.62 1.17
CA ARG A 64 18.60 2.01 2.33
C ARG A 64 18.81 3.53 2.38
N SER A 65 18.73 4.11 3.59
CA SER A 65 19.13 5.51 3.84
C SER A 65 20.62 5.74 3.52
N PRO A 66 21.02 6.98 3.20
CA PRO A 66 22.42 7.30 2.85
C PRO A 66 23.44 6.92 3.95
N ASP A 67 23.06 7.04 5.22
CA ASP A 67 23.87 6.65 6.37
C ASP A 67 23.86 5.14 6.66
N GLY A 68 23.03 4.37 5.89
CA GLY A 68 22.90 2.93 6.04
C GLY A 68 22.09 2.47 7.26
N ARG A 69 21.58 3.39 8.08
CA ARG A 69 20.86 3.07 9.32
C ARG A 69 19.47 2.51 9.09
N HIS A 70 18.70 3.14 8.22
CA HIS A 70 17.31 2.73 7.98
C HIS A 70 17.16 1.97 6.67
N VAL A 71 16.38 0.90 6.69
CA VAL A 71 16.05 0.11 5.50
C VAL A 71 14.54 -0.03 5.37
N LEU A 72 14.02 0.36 4.22
CA LEU A 72 12.60 0.41 3.90
C LEU A 72 12.21 -0.69 2.90
N VAL A 73 11.05 -1.31 3.11
CA VAL A 73 10.26 -2.00 2.07
C VAL A 73 8.86 -1.39 2.02
N PHE A 74 8.38 -1.11 0.81
CA PHE A 74 7.18 -0.33 0.57
C PHE A 74 6.36 -0.89 -0.59
N ASN A 75 5.07 -1.07 -0.37
CA ASN A 75 4.06 -1.38 -1.36
C ASN A 75 3.03 -0.26 -1.36
N GLY A 76 3.07 0.63 -2.33
CA GLY A 76 2.14 1.75 -2.38
C GLY A 76 2.52 2.83 -3.38
N GLU A 77 1.91 3.99 -3.20
CA GLU A 77 2.20 5.25 -3.86
C GLU A 77 1.91 6.40 -2.90
N ILE A 78 2.86 7.32 -2.76
CA ILE A 78 2.73 8.55 -1.97
C ILE A 78 2.40 9.69 -2.93
N TYR A 79 1.15 10.06 -3.05
CA TYR A 79 0.67 11.03 -4.04
C TYR A 79 1.24 12.43 -3.88
N ASN A 80 1.51 12.85 -2.63
CA ASN A 80 2.08 14.16 -2.33
C ASN A 80 3.62 14.15 -2.22
N TYR A 81 4.30 13.12 -2.75
CA TYR A 81 5.75 12.96 -2.59
C TYR A 81 6.56 14.16 -3.10
N ARG A 82 6.14 14.82 -4.17
CA ARG A 82 6.84 15.99 -4.72
C ARG A 82 6.84 17.17 -3.76
N ALA A 83 5.71 17.42 -3.07
CA ALA A 83 5.61 18.48 -2.06
C ALA A 83 6.45 18.14 -0.83
N LEU A 84 6.37 16.88 -0.35
CA LEU A 84 7.19 16.40 0.76
C LEU A 84 8.69 16.46 0.43
N ARG A 85 9.07 16.10 -0.79
CA ARG A 85 10.46 16.22 -1.26
C ARG A 85 10.97 17.65 -1.14
N SER A 86 10.22 18.63 -1.67
CA SER A 86 10.61 20.04 -1.60
C SER A 86 10.73 20.54 -0.16
N GLU A 87 9.85 20.10 0.74
CA GLU A 87 9.95 20.42 2.17
C GLU A 87 11.21 19.82 2.79
N LEU A 88 11.52 18.54 2.53
CA LEU A 88 12.68 17.83 3.05
C LEU A 88 14.00 18.43 2.52
N GLU A 89 14.04 18.82 1.25
CA GLU A 89 15.19 19.53 0.64
C GLU A 89 15.41 20.88 1.34
N GLY A 90 14.33 21.63 1.64
CA GLY A 90 14.38 22.88 2.37
C GLY A 90 14.91 22.77 3.80
N LEU A 91 14.73 21.61 4.45
CA LEU A 91 15.28 21.32 5.78
C LEU A 91 16.79 21.01 5.75
N GLY A 92 17.35 20.69 4.57
CA GLY A 92 18.79 20.42 4.39
C GLY A 92 19.29 19.10 5.02
N HIS A 93 18.39 18.22 5.44
CA HIS A 93 18.73 16.98 6.14
C HIS A 93 18.87 15.76 5.21
N TRP A 94 18.46 15.90 3.92
CA TRP A 94 18.47 14.80 2.97
C TRP A 94 18.88 15.26 1.57
N THR A 95 19.76 14.47 0.94
CA THR A 95 20.12 14.62 -0.47
C THR A 95 19.52 13.46 -1.24
N PHE A 96 18.55 13.73 -2.10
CA PHE A 96 17.86 12.71 -2.87
C PHE A 96 18.73 12.19 -4.03
N ARG A 97 18.73 10.86 -4.20
CA ARG A 97 19.46 10.14 -5.26
C ARG A 97 18.54 9.70 -6.38
N THR A 98 17.24 9.55 -6.08
CA THR A 98 16.23 9.01 -6.99
C THR A 98 15.10 10.01 -7.18
N ALA A 99 14.24 9.78 -8.17
CA ALA A 99 12.99 10.51 -8.35
C ALA A 99 11.78 9.83 -7.68
N SER A 100 12.03 8.73 -6.95
CA SER A 100 11.02 7.84 -6.39
C SER A 100 10.33 8.41 -5.15
N ASP A 101 9.06 8.12 -5.00
CA ASP A 101 8.30 8.31 -3.76
C ASP A 101 8.79 7.40 -2.62
N THR A 102 9.44 6.27 -2.95
CA THR A 102 10.08 5.37 -1.99
C THR A 102 11.15 6.09 -1.16
N GLU A 103 12.05 6.84 -1.82
CA GLU A 103 13.08 7.60 -1.11
C GLU A 103 12.49 8.73 -0.29
N VAL A 104 11.45 9.42 -0.80
CA VAL A 104 10.75 10.46 -0.07
C VAL A 104 10.05 9.92 1.18
N LEU A 105 9.45 8.73 1.09
CA LEU A 105 8.86 8.06 2.24
C LEU A 105 9.92 7.74 3.30
N LEU A 106 11.08 7.19 2.91
CA LEU A 106 12.15 6.90 3.85
C LEU A 106 12.68 8.18 4.50
N ALA A 107 12.94 9.23 3.71
CA ALA A 107 13.37 10.54 4.21
C ALA A 107 12.35 11.15 5.19
N SER A 108 11.05 11.01 4.89
CA SER A 108 9.96 11.45 5.78
C SER A 108 9.99 10.71 7.12
N TYR A 109 10.18 9.39 7.09
CA TYR A 109 10.27 8.60 8.32
C TYR A 109 11.53 8.95 9.13
N VAL A 110 12.68 9.11 8.49
CA VAL A 110 13.92 9.49 9.17
C VAL A 110 13.80 10.87 9.83
N THR A 111 13.10 11.80 9.19
CA THR A 111 12.95 13.19 9.67
C THR A 111 11.90 13.32 10.77
N TRP A 112 10.75 12.64 10.64
CA TRP A 112 9.59 12.85 11.53
C TRP A 112 9.17 11.60 12.32
N GLY A 113 9.88 10.48 12.17
CA GLY A 113 9.48 9.21 12.78
C GLY A 113 8.07 8.79 12.37
N ALA A 114 7.32 8.22 13.31
CA ALA A 114 5.93 7.79 13.08
C ALA A 114 4.97 8.96 12.72
N ASP A 115 5.30 10.21 13.08
CA ASP A 115 4.47 11.37 12.74
C ASP A 115 4.46 11.67 11.23
N CYS A 116 5.38 11.09 10.45
CA CYS A 116 5.33 11.14 8.99
C CYS A 116 3.98 10.62 8.45
N LEU A 117 3.35 9.61 9.11
CA LEU A 117 2.08 9.04 8.70
C LEU A 117 0.96 10.09 8.53
N ARG A 118 0.97 11.13 9.37
CA ARG A 118 -0.02 12.22 9.30
C ARG A 118 0.18 13.13 8.10
N ARG A 119 1.41 13.20 7.56
CA ARG A 119 1.80 14.02 6.43
C ARG A 119 1.64 13.31 5.09
N LEU A 120 1.68 11.96 5.08
CA LEU A 120 1.55 11.17 3.88
C LEU A 120 0.11 11.22 3.33
N GLU A 121 -0.03 11.51 2.04
CA GLU A 121 -1.24 11.30 1.27
C GLU A 121 -0.95 10.19 0.25
N GLY A 122 -1.59 9.03 0.40
CA GLY A 122 -1.29 7.90 -0.46
C GLY A 122 -2.03 6.62 -0.07
N MET A 123 -1.71 5.58 -0.79
CA MET A 123 -2.08 4.22 -0.49
C MET A 123 -0.80 3.44 -0.20
N PHE A 124 -0.66 2.87 1.00
CA PHE A 124 0.60 2.27 1.40
C PHE A 124 0.48 1.17 2.45
N ALA A 125 1.40 0.22 2.34
CA ALA A 125 1.88 -0.61 3.41
C ALA A 125 3.42 -0.60 3.34
N PHE A 126 4.09 -0.28 4.43
CA PHE A 126 5.55 -0.23 4.45
C PHE A 126 6.12 -0.73 5.77
N ALA A 127 7.37 -1.17 5.74
CA ALA A 127 8.14 -1.47 6.94
C ALA A 127 9.50 -0.78 6.86
N VAL A 128 9.94 -0.23 8.00
CA VAL A 128 11.26 0.36 8.18
C VAL A 128 11.98 -0.37 9.31
N MET A 129 13.18 -0.86 9.03
CA MET A 129 14.08 -1.43 10.02
C MET A 129 15.14 -0.39 10.38
N ASP A 130 15.30 -0.08 11.66
CA ASP A 130 16.41 0.70 12.18
C ASP A 130 17.56 -0.24 12.58
N ALA A 131 18.65 -0.23 11.82
CA ALA A 131 19.80 -1.09 12.05
C ALA A 131 20.55 -0.76 13.36
N PHE A 132 20.35 0.43 13.91
CA PHE A 132 21.04 0.89 15.11
C PHE A 132 20.28 0.50 16.40
N THR A 133 18.96 0.75 16.46
CA THR A 133 18.15 0.36 17.62
C THR A 133 17.70 -1.10 17.55
N GLY A 134 17.68 -1.70 16.38
CA GLY A 134 17.15 -3.03 16.17
C GLY A 134 15.62 -3.09 16.06
N ASP A 135 14.93 -1.94 15.98
CA ASP A 135 13.46 -1.89 15.95
C ASP A 135 12.90 -1.94 14.53
N LEU A 136 11.77 -2.62 14.37
CA LEU A 136 10.99 -2.66 13.15
C LEU A 136 9.71 -1.83 13.32
N PHE A 137 9.47 -0.92 12.38
CA PHE A 137 8.22 -0.17 12.26
C PHE A 137 7.46 -0.61 11.03
N LEU A 138 6.17 -0.95 11.18
CA LEU A 138 5.28 -1.37 10.10
C LEU A 138 4.03 -0.48 10.10
N ALA A 139 3.59 0.03 8.94
CA ALA A 139 2.41 0.88 8.87
C ALA A 139 1.52 0.56 7.66
N ARG A 140 0.21 0.81 7.81
CA ARG A 140 -0.81 0.67 6.79
C ARG A 140 -1.60 1.97 6.63
N ASP A 141 -1.96 2.31 5.39
CA ASP A 141 -2.65 3.55 5.04
C ASP A 141 -4.02 3.74 5.73
N ARG A 142 -4.52 4.99 5.69
CA ARG A 142 -5.75 5.43 6.37
C ARG A 142 -6.97 4.57 6.05
N MET A 143 -7.11 4.12 4.80
CA MET A 143 -8.27 3.38 4.31
C MET A 143 -7.97 1.88 4.15
N GLY A 144 -6.72 1.44 4.42
CA GLY A 144 -6.30 0.06 4.28
C GLY A 144 -6.29 -0.44 2.83
N ILE A 145 -5.99 0.45 1.86
CA ILE A 145 -5.97 0.10 0.43
C ILE A 145 -4.88 -0.93 0.13
N LYS A 146 -3.69 -0.75 0.70
CA LYS A 146 -2.63 -1.74 0.56
C LYS A 146 -2.69 -2.74 1.71
N PRO A 147 -2.71 -4.05 1.40
CA PRO A 147 -2.76 -5.07 2.45
C PRO A 147 -1.39 -5.28 3.09
N VAL A 148 -1.39 -5.57 4.38
CA VAL A 148 -0.27 -6.17 5.10
C VAL A 148 -0.82 -7.08 6.19
N TYR A 149 -0.44 -8.35 6.11
CA TYR A 149 -0.76 -9.39 7.08
C TYR A 149 0.45 -9.64 7.97
N PHE A 150 0.22 -10.06 9.19
CA PHE A 150 1.28 -10.41 10.11
C PHE A 150 0.95 -11.68 10.90
N HIS A 151 2.00 -12.30 11.41
CA HIS A 151 1.95 -13.41 12.34
C HIS A 151 2.94 -13.15 13.47
N HIS A 152 2.45 -13.12 14.69
CA HIS A 152 3.26 -13.03 15.89
C HIS A 152 3.44 -14.43 16.48
N GLY A 153 4.57 -15.05 16.20
CA GLY A 153 4.97 -16.34 16.77
C GLY A 153 5.62 -16.17 18.13
N HIS A 154 6.08 -17.28 18.72
CA HIS A 154 6.75 -17.26 20.03
C HIS A 154 8.11 -16.53 19.99
N ASP A 155 8.92 -16.80 18.95
CA ASP A 155 10.31 -16.33 18.83
C ASP A 155 10.53 -15.48 17.59
N HIS A 156 9.48 -15.13 16.84
CA HIS A 156 9.60 -14.36 15.60
C HIS A 156 8.32 -13.60 15.27
N PHE A 157 8.47 -12.52 14.52
CA PHE A 157 7.39 -11.77 13.93
C PHE A 157 7.52 -11.80 12.40
N LEU A 158 6.46 -12.18 11.71
CA LEU A 158 6.39 -12.24 10.24
C LEU A 158 5.39 -11.21 9.71
N PHE A 159 5.71 -10.60 8.58
CA PHE A 159 4.74 -9.80 7.84
C PHE A 159 4.83 -10.03 6.33
N ALA A 160 3.73 -9.87 5.62
CA ALA A 160 3.70 -9.92 4.16
C ALA A 160 2.45 -9.24 3.58
N SER A 161 2.52 -8.87 2.31
CA SER A 161 1.36 -8.32 1.57
C SER A 161 0.27 -9.37 1.32
N GLU A 162 0.55 -10.65 1.43
CA GLU A 162 -0.41 -11.75 1.19
C GLU A 162 -0.23 -12.89 2.19
N VAL A 163 -1.36 -13.50 2.58
CA VAL A 163 -1.38 -14.68 3.47
C VAL A 163 -0.57 -15.84 2.90
N ARG A 164 -0.63 -16.06 1.57
CA ARG A 164 0.16 -17.12 0.91
C ARG A 164 1.67 -16.99 1.15
N ALA A 165 2.17 -15.77 1.22
CA ALA A 165 3.58 -15.52 1.49
C ALA A 165 3.94 -15.89 2.93
N LEU A 166 3.08 -15.57 3.91
CA LEU A 166 3.27 -16.01 5.29
C LEU A 166 3.28 -17.55 5.40
N LEU A 167 2.38 -18.22 4.69
CA LEU A 167 2.35 -19.70 4.66
C LEU A 167 3.57 -20.31 3.96
N ALA A 168 4.12 -19.63 2.93
CA ALA A 168 5.33 -20.05 2.22
C ALA A 168 6.61 -19.95 3.10
N SER A 169 6.57 -19.17 4.19
CA SER A 169 7.66 -19.13 5.17
C SER A 169 7.94 -20.52 5.79
N GLY A 170 6.88 -21.32 5.95
CA GLY A 170 6.92 -22.60 6.67
C GLY A 170 6.87 -22.46 8.19
N LEU A 171 6.82 -21.21 8.72
CA LEU A 171 6.78 -20.91 10.15
C LEU A 171 5.36 -20.70 10.68
N VAL A 172 4.40 -20.48 9.78
CA VAL A 172 2.99 -20.31 10.15
C VAL A 172 2.26 -21.65 10.10
N PRO A 173 1.62 -22.10 11.18
CA PRO A 173 0.84 -23.33 11.18
C PRO A 173 -0.35 -23.23 10.20
N LYS A 174 -0.50 -24.23 9.32
CA LYS A 174 -1.62 -24.29 8.37
C LYS A 174 -2.90 -24.79 9.07
N ARG A 175 -3.45 -23.96 9.95
CA ARG A 175 -4.68 -24.26 10.69
C ARG A 175 -5.78 -23.30 10.26
N LEU A 176 -6.97 -23.85 10.01
CA LEU A 176 -8.15 -23.06 9.67
C LEU A 176 -8.65 -22.31 10.91
N ASN A 177 -8.97 -21.03 10.74
CA ASN A 177 -9.69 -20.23 11.72
C ASN A 177 -11.20 -20.52 11.58
N ALA A 178 -11.79 -21.22 12.54
CA ALA A 178 -13.19 -21.65 12.49
C ALA A 178 -14.16 -20.46 12.51
N ASP A 179 -13.86 -19.42 13.30
CA ASP A 179 -14.71 -18.22 13.38
C ASP A 179 -14.69 -17.44 12.05
N ALA A 180 -13.51 -17.33 11.43
CA ALA A 180 -13.37 -16.72 10.11
C ALA A 180 -14.09 -17.52 9.01
N LEU A 181 -14.15 -18.85 9.13
CA LEU A 181 -14.94 -19.69 8.22
C LEU A 181 -16.44 -19.39 8.36
N VAL A 182 -16.95 -19.25 9.57
CA VAL A 182 -18.35 -18.87 9.82
C VAL A 182 -18.66 -17.50 9.23
N ASP A 183 -17.76 -16.53 9.42
CA ASP A 183 -17.86 -15.20 8.81
C ASP A 183 -17.94 -15.29 7.28
N HIS A 184 -17.03 -16.06 6.68
CA HIS A 184 -17.00 -16.23 5.23
C HIS A 184 -18.28 -16.87 4.67
N VAL A 185 -18.81 -17.89 5.32
CA VAL A 185 -20.06 -18.52 4.91
C VAL A 185 -21.25 -17.56 5.03
N ARG A 186 -21.26 -16.71 6.06
CA ARG A 186 -22.35 -15.76 6.33
C ARG A 186 -22.29 -14.51 5.45
N TYR A 187 -21.10 -13.97 5.22
CA TYR A 187 -20.90 -12.66 4.61
C TYR A 187 -20.10 -12.70 3.29
N GLN A 188 -19.64 -13.88 2.86
CA GLN A 188 -18.74 -14.08 1.71
C GLN A 188 -17.40 -13.32 1.84
N THR A 189 -17.07 -12.93 3.06
CA THR A 189 -15.82 -12.24 3.40
C THR A 189 -15.42 -12.58 4.84
N VAL A 190 -14.17 -12.30 5.18
CA VAL A 190 -13.67 -12.38 6.55
C VAL A 190 -13.37 -10.97 7.04
N HIS A 191 -13.93 -10.60 8.20
CA HIS A 191 -13.73 -9.27 8.74
C HIS A 191 -12.36 -9.12 9.41
N ALA A 192 -11.65 -8.04 9.05
CA ALA A 192 -10.40 -7.69 9.72
C ALA A 192 -10.61 -7.49 11.24
N PRO A 193 -9.62 -7.85 12.08
CA PRO A 193 -8.27 -8.30 11.74
C PRO A 193 -8.15 -9.79 11.39
N ALA A 194 -9.21 -10.58 11.54
CA ALA A 194 -9.17 -12.02 11.32
C ALA A 194 -8.82 -12.38 9.86
N THR A 195 -8.24 -13.58 9.70
CA THR A 195 -8.05 -14.22 8.39
C THR A 195 -8.49 -15.68 8.47
N MET A 196 -8.59 -16.35 7.32
CA MET A 196 -8.89 -17.80 7.27
C MET A 196 -7.81 -18.67 7.92
N VAL A 197 -6.62 -18.12 8.19
CA VAL A 197 -5.52 -18.86 8.81
C VAL A 197 -5.40 -18.44 10.27
N GLN A 198 -5.48 -19.41 11.18
CA GLN A 198 -5.36 -19.16 12.62
C GLN A 198 -3.99 -18.55 12.95
N GLY A 199 -3.99 -17.45 13.74
CA GLY A 199 -2.79 -16.74 14.14
C GLY A 199 -2.17 -15.86 13.06
N VAL A 200 -2.86 -15.66 11.91
CA VAL A 200 -2.53 -14.64 10.91
C VAL A 200 -3.58 -13.55 10.95
N GLU A 201 -3.14 -12.32 11.10
CA GLU A 201 -4.01 -11.16 11.16
C GLU A 201 -3.70 -10.16 10.03
N LEU A 202 -4.74 -9.44 9.59
CA LEU A 202 -4.62 -8.28 8.72
C LEU A 202 -4.47 -7.04 9.58
N LEU A 203 -3.40 -6.28 9.42
CA LEU A 203 -3.25 -5.00 10.11
C LEU A 203 -4.43 -4.08 9.73
N PRO A 204 -5.23 -3.58 10.69
CA PRO A 204 -6.37 -2.74 10.36
C PRO A 204 -5.97 -1.43 9.66
N ALA A 205 -6.91 -0.82 8.92
CA ALA A 205 -6.72 0.49 8.31
C ALA A 205 -6.33 1.55 9.34
N GLY A 206 -5.37 2.42 9.00
CA GLY A 206 -4.92 3.47 9.91
C GLY A 206 -4.18 3.00 11.15
N HIS A 207 -3.56 1.80 11.10
CA HIS A 207 -2.75 1.27 12.20
C HIS A 207 -1.28 1.15 11.82
N CYS A 208 -0.44 1.12 12.83
CA CYS A 208 0.98 0.79 12.73
C CYS A 208 1.38 -0.20 13.82
N ILE A 209 2.49 -0.90 13.60
CA ILE A 209 3.09 -1.83 14.56
C ILE A 209 4.53 -1.38 14.82
N ARG A 210 4.93 -1.38 16.08
CA ARG A 210 6.33 -1.33 16.49
C ARG A 210 6.72 -2.69 17.04
N VAL A 211 7.83 -3.22 16.55
CA VAL A 211 8.36 -4.51 16.99
C VAL A 211 9.77 -4.28 17.49
N SER A 212 10.01 -4.66 18.72
CA SER A 212 11.33 -4.70 19.36
C SER A 212 11.59 -6.10 19.92
N ASP A 213 12.78 -6.34 20.44
CA ASP A 213 13.09 -7.61 21.13
C ASP A 213 12.24 -7.85 22.39
N GLN A 214 11.59 -6.82 22.92
CA GLN A 214 10.81 -6.89 24.15
C GLN A 214 9.30 -6.99 23.92
N GLU A 215 8.78 -6.33 22.88
CA GLU A 215 7.34 -6.23 22.68
C GLU A 215 6.93 -6.00 21.22
N VAL A 216 5.68 -6.33 20.93
CA VAL A 216 4.96 -5.97 19.71
C VAL A 216 3.80 -5.06 20.10
N GLN A 217 3.88 -3.78 19.72
CA GLN A 217 2.87 -2.77 20.03
C GLN A 217 2.12 -2.38 18.76
N ILE A 218 0.78 -2.42 18.82
CA ILE A 218 -0.10 -2.01 17.71
C ILE A 218 -0.82 -0.72 18.12
N ASP A 219 -0.63 0.34 17.32
CA ASP A 219 -1.21 1.66 17.55
C ASP A 219 -2.13 2.07 16.41
N ARG A 220 -3.24 2.72 16.75
CA ARG A 220 -4.13 3.38 15.78
C ARG A 220 -3.69 4.82 15.60
N TRP A 221 -3.13 5.16 14.44
CA TRP A 221 -2.67 6.51 14.11
C TRP A 221 -3.71 7.36 13.36
N TYR A 222 -4.74 6.71 12.76
CA TYR A 222 -5.83 7.39 12.06
C TYR A 222 -7.17 6.77 12.40
N ASP A 223 -8.16 7.62 12.67
CA ASP A 223 -9.54 7.25 12.93
C ASP A 223 -10.45 8.07 12.02
N LEU A 224 -11.11 7.41 11.04
CA LEU A 224 -11.98 8.06 10.07
C LEU A 224 -13.15 8.80 10.76
N VAL A 225 -13.71 8.22 11.80
CA VAL A 225 -14.86 8.83 12.51
C VAL A 225 -14.45 10.11 13.24
N LYS A 226 -13.24 10.11 13.84
CA LYS A 226 -12.69 11.28 14.53
C LYS A 226 -12.12 12.34 13.56
N ALA A 227 -11.88 11.98 12.31
CA ALA A 227 -11.34 12.87 11.30
C ALA A 227 -12.42 13.68 10.54
N VAL A 228 -13.69 13.50 10.88
CA VAL A 228 -14.79 14.29 10.31
C VAL A 228 -14.64 15.74 10.75
N ASP A 229 -14.63 16.65 9.77
CA ASP A 229 -14.58 18.08 10.03
C ASP A 229 -16.00 18.57 10.43
N PRO A 230 -16.21 19.06 11.66
CA PRO A 230 -17.51 19.54 12.10
C PRO A 230 -18.08 20.67 11.24
N ALA A 231 -17.24 21.43 10.55
CA ALA A 231 -17.69 22.53 9.70
C ALA A 231 -18.55 22.07 8.52
N VAL A 232 -18.46 20.79 8.12
CA VAL A 232 -19.30 20.24 7.04
C VAL A 232 -20.79 20.09 7.43
N GLU A 233 -21.10 20.03 8.72
CA GLU A 233 -22.48 19.90 9.21
C GLU A 233 -23.33 21.12 8.89
N HIS A 234 -22.72 22.29 8.66
CA HIS A 234 -23.38 23.54 8.40
C HIS A 234 -23.52 23.90 6.91
N LEU A 235 -23.07 23.02 6.02
CA LEU A 235 -23.10 23.25 4.58
C LEU A 235 -24.48 22.95 4.01
N ASP A 236 -24.95 23.83 3.10
CA ASP A 236 -26.11 23.52 2.27
C ASP A 236 -25.76 22.48 1.17
N LEU A 237 -26.79 21.90 0.57
CA LEU A 237 -26.62 20.84 -0.43
C LEU A 237 -25.78 21.28 -1.66
N PRO A 238 -25.97 22.49 -2.23
CA PRO A 238 -25.09 23.00 -3.31
C PRO A 238 -23.61 23.10 -2.90
N GLN A 239 -23.33 23.55 -1.69
CA GLN A 239 -21.98 23.64 -1.14
C GLN A 239 -21.36 22.25 -0.96
N VAL A 240 -22.13 21.29 -0.47
CA VAL A 240 -21.69 19.88 -0.36
C VAL A 240 -21.36 19.33 -1.73
N HIS A 241 -22.23 19.48 -2.73
CA HIS A 241 -21.99 19.00 -4.10
C HIS A 241 -20.71 19.61 -4.69
N LYS A 242 -20.50 20.91 -4.50
CA LYS A 242 -19.29 21.60 -4.96
C LYS A 242 -18.05 21.02 -4.30
N GLN A 243 -18.04 20.89 -2.97
CA GLN A 243 -16.89 20.35 -2.24
C GLN A 243 -16.59 18.90 -2.60
N VAL A 244 -17.61 18.04 -2.74
CA VAL A 244 -17.44 16.64 -3.17
C VAL A 244 -16.77 16.58 -4.54
N ARG A 245 -17.28 17.37 -5.51
CA ARG A 245 -16.70 17.43 -6.86
C ARG A 245 -15.24 17.89 -6.85
N GLU A 246 -14.92 18.95 -6.11
CA GLU A 246 -13.56 19.49 -6.01
C GLU A 246 -12.60 18.51 -5.33
N ARG A 247 -13.03 17.88 -4.22
CA ARG A 247 -12.22 16.89 -3.50
C ARG A 247 -11.99 15.65 -4.34
N LEU A 248 -13.01 15.15 -5.04
CA LEU A 248 -12.90 14.00 -5.92
C LEU A 248 -12.00 14.32 -7.12
N GLY A 249 -12.16 15.50 -7.75
CA GLY A 249 -11.28 15.95 -8.83
C GLY A 249 -9.81 15.97 -8.43
N ARG A 250 -9.49 16.60 -7.29
CA ARG A 250 -8.12 16.60 -6.73
C ARG A 250 -7.60 15.19 -6.40
N ALA A 251 -8.48 14.32 -5.90
CA ALA A 251 -8.10 12.95 -5.58
C ALA A 251 -7.78 12.13 -6.86
N VAL A 252 -8.50 12.37 -7.94
CA VAL A 252 -8.21 11.77 -9.26
C VAL A 252 -6.89 12.32 -9.80
N GLU A 253 -6.74 13.66 -9.86
CA GLU A 253 -5.54 14.32 -10.38
C GLU A 253 -4.25 13.82 -9.70
N LYS A 254 -4.24 13.69 -8.37
CA LYS A 254 -3.09 13.18 -7.62
C LYS A 254 -2.69 11.74 -7.99
N ARG A 255 -3.62 10.95 -8.55
CA ARG A 255 -3.38 9.55 -8.97
C ARG A 255 -2.94 9.40 -10.42
N LEU A 256 -2.88 10.51 -11.18
CA LEU A 256 -2.42 10.49 -12.58
C LEU A 256 -0.89 10.63 -12.70
N VAL A 257 -0.17 10.55 -11.59
CA VAL A 257 1.29 10.63 -11.56
C VAL A 257 1.87 9.23 -11.73
N ALA A 258 2.44 8.94 -12.90
CA ALA A 258 3.13 7.70 -13.20
C ALA A 258 4.15 7.94 -14.31
N ASP A 259 5.24 7.18 -14.33
CA ASP A 259 6.25 7.17 -15.40
C ASP A 259 5.98 6.06 -16.42
N VAL A 260 4.82 5.41 -16.32
CA VAL A 260 4.31 4.38 -17.24
C VAL A 260 2.92 4.77 -17.73
N PRO A 261 2.48 4.25 -18.90
CA PRO A 261 1.10 4.43 -19.35
C PRO A 261 0.11 3.90 -18.31
N PHE A 262 -0.96 4.64 -18.08
CA PHE A 262 -2.03 4.25 -17.17
C PHE A 262 -3.39 4.38 -17.84
N GLY A 263 -4.39 3.71 -17.29
CA GLY A 263 -5.76 3.77 -17.75
C GLY A 263 -6.74 3.46 -16.63
N ALA A 264 -8.04 3.45 -16.99
CA ALA A 264 -9.10 3.19 -16.03
C ALA A 264 -10.00 2.03 -16.51
N PHE A 265 -10.43 1.21 -15.54
CA PHE A 265 -11.54 0.29 -15.82
C PHE A 265 -12.85 1.05 -15.91
N LEU A 266 -13.60 0.81 -16.99
CA LEU A 266 -14.86 1.46 -17.28
C LEU A 266 -15.98 0.42 -17.43
N SER A 267 -16.90 0.39 -16.48
CA SER A 267 -18.09 -0.45 -16.53
C SER A 267 -19.32 0.26 -17.13
N GLY A 268 -19.28 1.60 -17.22
CA GLY A 268 -20.44 2.40 -17.57
C GLY A 268 -21.37 2.69 -16.37
N GLY A 269 -21.06 2.20 -15.18
CA GLY A 269 -21.69 2.57 -13.93
C GLY A 269 -21.36 4.01 -13.52
N ILE A 270 -22.12 4.56 -12.56
CA ILE A 270 -21.98 5.96 -12.12
C ILE A 270 -20.56 6.27 -11.64
N ASP A 271 -19.97 5.40 -10.80
CA ASP A 271 -18.67 5.63 -10.18
C ASP A 271 -17.54 5.65 -11.20
N SER A 272 -17.44 4.59 -12.03
CA SER A 272 -16.42 4.50 -13.08
C SER A 272 -16.55 5.63 -14.10
N SER A 273 -17.79 6.02 -14.46
CA SER A 273 -18.05 7.14 -15.38
C SER A 273 -17.61 8.48 -14.79
N ALA A 274 -17.87 8.72 -13.51
CA ALA A 274 -17.42 9.94 -12.80
C ALA A 274 -15.90 10.03 -12.76
N ILE A 275 -15.21 8.93 -12.42
CA ILE A 275 -13.74 8.87 -12.38
C ILE A 275 -13.16 9.13 -13.78
N VAL A 276 -13.63 8.43 -14.82
CA VAL A 276 -13.15 8.63 -16.21
C VAL A 276 -13.42 10.06 -16.68
N GLY A 277 -14.59 10.64 -16.35
CA GLY A 277 -14.90 12.02 -16.68
C GLY A 277 -13.96 13.03 -16.01
N LEU A 278 -13.57 12.81 -14.76
CA LEU A 278 -12.60 13.63 -14.04
C LEU A 278 -11.16 13.44 -14.57
N MET A 279 -10.79 12.20 -14.92
CA MET A 279 -9.51 11.92 -15.57
C MET A 279 -9.37 12.66 -16.90
N ALA A 280 -10.42 12.61 -17.74
CA ALA A 280 -10.45 13.32 -19.01
C ALA A 280 -10.38 14.86 -18.87
N GLN A 281 -10.84 15.42 -17.73
CA GLN A 281 -10.71 16.85 -17.44
C GLN A 281 -9.29 17.21 -16.95
N ALA A 282 -8.63 16.30 -16.24
CA ALA A 282 -7.31 16.52 -15.67
C ALA A 282 -6.15 16.15 -16.62
N SER A 283 -6.41 15.35 -17.65
CA SER A 283 -5.41 14.88 -18.62
C SER A 283 -5.41 15.73 -19.88
N SER A 284 -4.22 16.00 -20.42
CA SER A 284 -4.04 16.63 -21.75
C SER A 284 -4.08 15.62 -22.90
N ALA A 285 -3.94 14.33 -22.62
CA ALA A 285 -4.00 13.23 -23.58
C ALA A 285 -5.28 12.39 -23.36
N PRO A 286 -5.74 11.65 -24.38
CA PRO A 286 -6.85 10.72 -24.22
C PRO A 286 -6.58 9.71 -23.09
N VAL A 287 -7.60 9.40 -22.31
CA VAL A 287 -7.52 8.41 -21.23
C VAL A 287 -7.77 7.03 -21.83
N HIS A 288 -6.86 6.09 -21.59
CA HIS A 288 -7.09 4.69 -21.97
C HIS A 288 -8.13 4.07 -21.03
N THR A 289 -9.15 3.42 -21.58
CA THR A 289 -10.19 2.76 -20.80
C THR A 289 -10.31 1.28 -21.17
N PHE A 290 -10.53 0.46 -20.16
CA PHE A 290 -10.64 -0.99 -20.30
C PHE A 290 -11.99 -1.47 -19.76
N SER A 291 -12.69 -2.31 -20.51
CA SER A 291 -13.97 -2.88 -20.09
C SER A 291 -13.94 -4.40 -20.22
N VAL A 292 -14.46 -5.09 -19.21
CA VAL A 292 -14.72 -6.52 -19.30
C VAL A 292 -16.07 -6.69 -19.99
N VAL A 293 -16.12 -7.47 -21.07
CA VAL A 293 -17.35 -7.75 -21.83
C VAL A 293 -17.66 -9.24 -21.77
N PHE A 294 -18.94 -9.56 -21.84
CA PHE A 294 -19.45 -10.93 -21.86
C PHE A 294 -20.20 -11.18 -23.15
N ASN A 295 -20.18 -12.43 -23.62
CA ASN A 295 -20.97 -12.83 -24.81
C ASN A 295 -22.46 -12.81 -24.51
N GLU A 296 -22.85 -13.03 -23.26
CA GLU A 296 -24.23 -12.97 -22.80
C GLU A 296 -24.63 -11.51 -22.58
N PRO A 297 -25.57 -10.96 -23.40
CA PRO A 297 -25.93 -9.54 -23.37
C PRO A 297 -26.47 -9.05 -22.03
N GLU A 298 -27.07 -9.93 -21.23
CA GLU A 298 -27.66 -9.64 -19.93
C GLU A 298 -26.60 -9.37 -18.83
N PHE A 299 -25.35 -9.86 -19.02
CA PHE A 299 -24.24 -9.62 -18.11
C PHE A 299 -23.22 -8.60 -18.63
N SER A 300 -23.36 -8.16 -19.91
CA SER A 300 -22.41 -7.24 -20.53
C SER A 300 -22.83 -5.78 -20.35
N GLU A 301 -21.96 -4.98 -19.75
CA GLU A 301 -22.12 -3.52 -19.60
C GLU A 301 -21.50 -2.75 -20.78
N GLU A 302 -21.04 -3.42 -21.85
CA GLU A 302 -20.33 -2.84 -22.99
C GLU A 302 -21.04 -1.62 -23.57
N ARG A 303 -22.37 -1.70 -23.73
CA ARG A 303 -23.19 -0.60 -24.30
C ARG A 303 -23.03 0.68 -23.50
N PHE A 304 -23.04 0.59 -22.16
CA PHE A 304 -22.93 1.75 -21.29
C PHE A 304 -21.48 2.28 -21.26
N ALA A 305 -20.50 1.38 -21.21
CA ALA A 305 -19.09 1.75 -21.29
C ALA A 305 -18.78 2.52 -22.59
N ARG A 306 -19.28 2.07 -23.74
CA ARG A 306 -19.09 2.75 -25.02
C ARG A 306 -19.74 4.15 -25.08
N ILE A 307 -20.88 4.36 -24.43
CA ILE A 307 -21.51 5.69 -24.34
C ILE A 307 -20.58 6.65 -23.61
N ILE A 308 -20.00 6.22 -22.48
CA ILE A 308 -19.09 7.04 -21.67
C ILE A 308 -17.77 7.27 -22.42
N ALA A 309 -17.19 6.22 -23.02
CA ALA A 309 -15.98 6.32 -23.83
C ALA A 309 -16.13 7.37 -24.95
N SER A 310 -17.26 7.30 -25.70
CA SER A 310 -17.58 8.26 -26.76
C SER A 310 -17.75 9.69 -26.20
N ARG A 311 -18.42 9.83 -25.05
CA ARG A 311 -18.68 11.14 -24.42
C ARG A 311 -17.40 11.85 -23.99
N PHE A 312 -16.42 11.10 -23.44
CA PHE A 312 -15.16 11.65 -22.95
C PHE A 312 -13.99 11.46 -23.91
N ARG A 313 -14.23 10.88 -25.10
CA ARG A 313 -13.21 10.63 -26.13
C ARG A 313 -12.03 9.84 -25.59
N THR A 314 -12.32 8.76 -24.86
CA THR A 314 -11.31 7.85 -24.34
C THR A 314 -10.92 6.82 -25.41
N GLU A 315 -9.74 6.23 -25.24
CA GLU A 315 -9.20 5.14 -26.08
C GLU A 315 -9.30 3.79 -25.39
#